data_1db6275cc034837d13ba5a81b09279da
#
_entry.id   1db6275cc034837d13ba5a81b09279da
#
_cell.length_a   1.000
_cell.length_b   1.000
_cell.length_c   1.000
_cell.angle_alpha   90.00
_cell.angle_beta   90.00
_cell.angle_gamma   90.00
#
_symmetry.space_group_name_H-M   'P 1'
#
loop_
_entity.id
_entity.type
_entity.pdbx_description
1 polymer ?
#
loop_
_entity_poly.entity_id
_entity_poly.type
_entity_poly.pdbx_seq_one_letter_code
_entity_poly.pdbx_strand_id
1 'polypeptide(L)'
;IRMKEPSQADLIRKRLMQIRMQLFATPEYLAAHGTPETMDDFSSHRLIAQHAGTPQVAAGASLVAELMTHDIPSTLTVNNYFGVLQAVLNHLGIGVLPDYLTDDFPNLVRVLPDVQSGEVPVFLAYPEELRHSKRVAAFRDFVTEEIMAFRRRQTEEAAA
;
A
#
# COMPACT_ATOMS: atom_id res chain seq x y z
N ILE A 1 14.60 0.59 -2.47
CA ILE A 1 13.61 0.47 -1.39
C ILE A 1 12.86 -0.84 -1.57
N ARG A 2 12.58 -1.59 -0.50
CA ARG A 2 11.92 -2.90 -0.53
C ARG A 2 10.93 -3.05 0.63
N MET A 3 9.82 -3.74 0.39
CA MET A 3 8.78 -4.09 1.39
C MET A 3 8.99 -5.48 2.00
N LYS A 4 10.07 -6.14 1.67
CA LYS A 4 10.49 -7.42 2.25
C LYS A 4 11.90 -7.29 2.78
N GLU A 5 12.15 -7.83 3.95
CA GLU A 5 13.51 -7.83 4.50
C GLU A 5 14.44 -8.61 3.56
N PRO A 6 15.53 -7.98 3.10
CA PRO A 6 16.51 -8.67 2.27
C PRO A 6 17.21 -9.76 3.06
N SER A 7 17.28 -10.95 2.51
CA SER A 7 17.97 -12.11 3.13
C SER A 7 19.45 -12.22 2.77
N GLN A 8 19.93 -11.40 1.84
CA GLN A 8 21.30 -11.41 1.37
C GLN A 8 22.23 -10.83 2.45
N ALA A 9 23.33 -11.54 2.77
CA ALA A 9 24.24 -11.17 3.85
C ALA A 9 25.12 -9.95 3.55
N ASP A 10 25.33 -9.66 2.27
CA ASP A 10 26.14 -8.57 1.74
C ASP A 10 25.41 -7.22 1.60
N LEU A 11 24.16 -7.15 2.10
CA LEU A 11 23.36 -5.93 2.05
C LEU A 11 23.31 -5.22 3.41
N ILE A 12 23.62 -3.94 3.39
CA ILE A 12 23.27 -3.02 4.48
C ILE A 12 21.78 -2.74 4.41
N ARG A 13 21.10 -2.89 5.54
CA ARG A 13 19.64 -2.72 5.67
C ARG A 13 19.32 -1.62 6.67
N LYS A 14 18.49 -0.68 6.27
CA LYS A 14 17.92 0.34 7.15
C LYS A 14 16.41 0.30 7.03
N ARG A 15 15.72 0.06 8.15
CA ARG A 15 14.26 0.18 8.21
C ARG A 15 13.90 1.66 8.10
N LEU A 16 13.04 2.00 7.16
CA LEU A 16 12.61 3.37 6.89
C LEU A 16 11.29 3.69 7.57
N MET A 17 10.27 2.85 7.34
CA MET A 17 8.92 3.05 7.86
C MET A 17 8.16 1.73 7.93
N GLN A 18 6.95 1.77 8.46
CA GLN A 18 5.93 0.72 8.36
C GLN A 18 4.74 1.28 7.61
N ILE A 19 4.08 0.43 6.86
CA ILE A 19 2.85 0.74 6.13
C ILE A 19 1.82 -0.35 6.41
N ARG A 20 0.56 -0.05 6.16
CA ARG A 20 -0.54 -1.02 6.12
C ARG A 20 -1.24 -0.95 4.78
N MET A 21 -1.71 -2.10 4.33
CA MET A 21 -2.58 -2.16 3.17
C MET A 21 -4.02 -2.05 3.66
N GLN A 22 -4.79 -1.21 3.00
CA GLN A 22 -6.17 -0.89 3.36
C GLN A 22 -7.04 -0.86 2.09
N LEU A 23 -8.34 -0.79 2.27
CA LEU A 23 -9.32 -0.78 1.20
C LEU A 23 -9.80 0.65 0.93
N PHE A 24 -9.76 1.07 -0.32
CA PHE A 24 -10.16 2.41 -0.73
C PHE A 24 -11.04 2.37 -1.97
N ALA A 25 -11.99 3.29 -2.01
CA ALA A 25 -12.85 3.54 -3.16
C ALA A 25 -13.09 5.06 -3.31
N THR A 26 -13.64 5.46 -4.44
CA THR A 26 -14.12 6.84 -4.62
C THR A 26 -15.58 6.98 -4.18
N PRO A 27 -16.01 8.17 -3.75
CA PRO A 27 -17.41 8.45 -3.44
C PRO A 27 -18.37 8.11 -4.60
N GLU A 28 -17.92 8.37 -5.83
CA GLU A 28 -18.70 8.10 -7.05
C GLU A 28 -18.94 6.61 -7.26
N TYR A 29 -17.91 5.78 -7.01
CA TYR A 29 -18.07 4.33 -7.05
C TYR A 29 -19.05 3.86 -5.98
N LEU A 30 -18.89 4.34 -4.74
CA LEU A 30 -19.75 3.96 -3.62
C LEU A 30 -21.20 4.43 -3.80
N ALA A 31 -21.41 5.61 -4.39
CA ALA A 31 -22.75 6.11 -4.71
C ALA A 31 -23.47 5.22 -5.73
N ALA A 32 -22.74 4.64 -6.69
CA ALA A 32 -23.29 3.79 -7.74
C ALA A 32 -23.51 2.33 -7.31
N HIS A 33 -22.71 1.81 -6.37
CA HIS A 33 -22.68 0.38 -6.04
C HIS A 33 -23.00 0.08 -4.56
N GLY A 34 -23.17 1.11 -3.73
CA GLY A 34 -23.31 0.97 -2.27
C GLY A 34 -21.97 1.00 -1.56
N THR A 35 -22.01 1.19 -0.24
CA THR A 35 -20.83 1.11 0.63
C THR A 35 -20.87 -0.24 1.35
N PRO A 36 -19.87 -1.11 1.21
CA PRO A 36 -19.84 -2.37 1.93
C PRO A 36 -19.67 -2.12 3.43
N GLU A 37 -20.48 -2.78 4.24
CA GLU A 37 -20.42 -2.75 5.71
C GLU A 37 -19.71 -3.98 6.27
N THR A 38 -19.66 -5.06 5.50
CA THR A 38 -19.02 -6.33 5.88
C THR A 38 -18.18 -6.89 4.71
N MET A 39 -17.36 -7.88 5.00
CA MET A 39 -16.59 -8.59 3.97
C MET A 39 -17.48 -9.35 2.98
N ASP A 40 -18.67 -9.81 3.41
CA ASP A 40 -19.60 -10.56 2.55
C ASP A 40 -20.22 -9.66 1.47
N ASP A 41 -20.30 -8.34 1.70
CA ASP A 41 -20.82 -7.38 0.74
C ASP A 41 -19.92 -7.24 -0.50
N PHE A 42 -18.67 -7.71 -0.43
CA PHE A 42 -17.76 -7.76 -1.58
C PHE A 42 -18.27 -8.62 -2.75
N SER A 43 -19.22 -9.50 -2.49
CA SER A 43 -19.94 -10.23 -3.56
C SER A 43 -20.62 -9.31 -4.58
N SER A 44 -20.93 -8.06 -4.19
CA SER A 44 -21.56 -7.03 -5.04
C SER A 44 -20.55 -6.01 -5.58
N HIS A 45 -19.26 -6.13 -5.21
CA HIS A 45 -18.25 -5.15 -5.56
C HIS A 45 -17.13 -5.74 -6.44
N ARG A 46 -16.48 -4.87 -7.18
CA ARG A 46 -15.26 -5.21 -7.93
C ARG A 46 -14.03 -4.94 -7.07
N LEU A 47 -13.22 -5.96 -6.85
CA LEU A 47 -11.91 -5.81 -6.20
C LEU A 47 -10.83 -5.46 -7.24
N ILE A 48 -10.01 -4.47 -6.92
CA ILE A 48 -8.82 -4.10 -7.68
C ILE A 48 -7.61 -4.40 -6.82
N ALA A 49 -6.77 -5.31 -7.27
CA ALA A 49 -5.62 -5.78 -6.50
C ALA A 49 -4.36 -5.86 -7.36
N GLN A 50 -3.21 -5.82 -6.70
CA GLN A 50 -1.96 -6.12 -7.38
C GLN A 50 -1.81 -7.63 -7.56
N HIS A 51 -1.31 -8.05 -8.73
CA HIS A 51 -1.08 -9.46 -9.03
C HIS A 51 -0.10 -10.10 -8.04
N ALA A 52 -0.47 -11.21 -7.43
CA ALA A 52 0.28 -11.88 -6.36
C ALA A 52 1.65 -12.45 -6.77
N GLY A 53 1.94 -12.54 -8.06
CA GLY A 53 3.18 -13.10 -8.60
C GLY A 53 4.41 -12.18 -8.54
N THR A 54 4.29 -10.95 -8.03
CA THR A 54 5.44 -10.04 -7.91
C THR A 54 6.08 -10.14 -6.51
N PRO A 55 7.41 -10.26 -6.40
CA PRO A 55 8.10 -10.40 -5.10
C PRO A 55 7.85 -9.25 -4.10
N GLN A 56 7.41 -8.10 -4.59
CA GLN A 56 7.10 -6.92 -3.77
C GLN A 56 5.74 -7.01 -3.06
N VAL A 57 4.91 -7.98 -3.42
CA VAL A 57 3.48 -8.05 -3.03
C VAL A 57 3.22 -8.79 -1.72
N ALA A 58 4.25 -9.39 -1.10
CA ALA A 58 4.07 -10.16 0.14
C ALA A 58 3.31 -9.41 1.26
N ALA A 59 3.31 -8.09 1.20
CA ALA A 59 2.69 -7.20 2.16
C ALA A 59 1.16 -7.15 2.09
N GLY A 60 0.62 -7.01 0.90
CA GLY A 60 -0.83 -6.99 0.68
C GLY A 60 -1.39 -8.39 0.38
N ALA A 61 -0.52 -9.38 0.17
CA ALA A 61 -0.93 -10.71 -0.26
C ALA A 61 -1.83 -11.42 0.77
N SER A 62 -1.58 -11.21 2.07
CA SER A 62 -2.43 -11.77 3.12
C SER A 62 -3.84 -11.20 3.09
N LEU A 63 -3.96 -9.87 2.98
CA LEU A 63 -5.26 -9.21 2.88
C LEU A 63 -5.99 -9.59 1.59
N VAL A 64 -5.29 -9.60 0.46
CA VAL A 64 -5.88 -10.04 -0.82
C VAL A 64 -6.27 -11.52 -0.76
N ALA A 65 -5.46 -12.38 -0.15
CA ALA A 65 -5.80 -13.79 0.02
C ALA A 65 -7.03 -13.99 0.91
N GLU A 66 -7.16 -13.22 1.98
CA GLU A 66 -8.34 -13.21 2.83
C GLU A 66 -9.58 -12.77 2.05
N LEU A 67 -9.49 -11.65 1.34
CA LEU A 67 -10.57 -11.18 0.46
C LEU A 67 -10.98 -12.23 -0.56
N MET A 68 -10.03 -12.96 -1.14
CA MET A 68 -10.30 -14.02 -2.12
C MET A 68 -10.95 -15.27 -1.53
N THR A 69 -11.09 -15.39 -0.22
CA THR A 69 -11.92 -16.45 0.40
C THR A 69 -13.42 -16.17 0.29
N HIS A 70 -13.80 -14.92 0.04
CA HIS A 70 -15.17 -14.50 -0.21
C HIS A 70 -15.49 -14.62 -1.72
N ASP A 71 -16.75 -14.80 -2.05
CA ASP A 71 -17.20 -14.91 -3.44
C ASP A 71 -17.23 -13.54 -4.11
N ILE A 72 -16.07 -13.12 -4.63
CA ILE A 72 -15.91 -11.84 -5.32
C ILE A 72 -16.06 -12.07 -6.83
N PRO A 73 -17.16 -11.63 -7.45
CA PRO A 73 -17.49 -11.99 -8.84
C PRO A 73 -16.60 -11.30 -9.88
N SER A 74 -15.91 -10.23 -9.51
CA SER A 74 -15.10 -9.46 -10.44
C SER A 74 -13.84 -8.94 -9.75
N THR A 75 -12.70 -9.37 -10.27
CA THR A 75 -11.39 -8.88 -9.81
C THR A 75 -10.62 -8.33 -10.99
N LEU A 76 -10.12 -7.11 -10.85
CA LEU A 76 -9.14 -6.53 -11.74
C LEU A 76 -7.76 -6.65 -11.10
N THR A 77 -6.82 -7.30 -11.77
CA THR A 77 -5.43 -7.40 -11.31
C THR A 77 -4.49 -6.58 -12.17
N VAL A 78 -3.62 -5.82 -11.52
CA VAL A 78 -2.58 -5.01 -12.16
C VAL A 78 -1.22 -5.31 -11.53
N ASN A 79 -0.14 -4.90 -12.16
CA ASN A 79 1.20 -5.29 -11.73
C ASN A 79 1.88 -4.31 -10.75
N ASN A 80 1.23 -3.21 -10.41
CA ASN A 80 1.78 -2.22 -9.47
C ASN A 80 0.69 -1.40 -8.77
N TYR A 81 1.03 -0.79 -7.63
CA TYR A 81 0.06 -0.01 -6.82
C TYR A 81 -0.43 1.27 -7.51
N PHE A 82 0.37 1.90 -8.37
CA PHE A 82 -0.10 3.05 -9.15
C PHE A 82 -1.20 2.66 -10.14
N GLY A 83 -1.10 1.45 -10.71
CA GLY A 83 -2.18 0.90 -11.54
C GLY A 83 -3.45 0.64 -10.75
N VAL A 84 -3.33 0.11 -9.51
CA VAL A 84 -4.48 -0.03 -8.59
C VAL A 84 -5.07 1.34 -8.27
N LEU A 85 -4.24 2.31 -7.88
CA LEU A 85 -4.67 3.67 -7.56
C LEU A 85 -5.41 4.31 -8.74
N GLN A 86 -4.84 4.25 -9.95
CA GLN A 86 -5.48 4.80 -11.14
C GLN A 86 -6.82 4.13 -11.45
N ALA A 87 -6.94 2.82 -11.28
CA ALA A 87 -8.19 2.13 -11.47
C ALA A 87 -9.25 2.55 -10.44
N VAL A 88 -8.86 2.73 -9.17
CA VAL A 88 -9.75 3.26 -8.11
C VAL A 88 -10.18 4.69 -8.44
N LEU A 89 -9.25 5.58 -8.78
CA LEU A 89 -9.55 6.98 -9.14
C LEU A 89 -10.45 7.12 -10.36
N ASN A 90 -10.48 6.11 -11.24
CA ASN A 90 -11.42 6.03 -12.37
C ASN A 90 -12.69 5.23 -12.02
N HIS A 91 -13.04 5.11 -10.74
CA HIS A 91 -14.29 4.53 -10.23
C HIS A 91 -14.51 3.07 -10.67
N LEU A 92 -13.44 2.29 -10.89
CA LEU A 92 -13.57 0.92 -11.40
C LEU A 92 -13.86 -0.11 -10.31
N GLY A 93 -13.64 0.24 -9.03
CA GLY A 93 -13.86 -0.68 -7.91
C GLY A 93 -13.21 -0.24 -6.61
N ILE A 94 -13.15 -1.17 -5.66
CA ILE A 94 -12.46 -1.03 -4.37
C ILE A 94 -11.03 -1.56 -4.52
N GLY A 95 -10.04 -0.73 -4.19
CA GLY A 95 -8.63 -1.08 -4.33
C GLY A 95 -7.93 -1.38 -3.01
N VAL A 96 -7.00 -2.35 -3.04
CA VAL A 96 -6.07 -2.61 -1.93
C VAL A 96 -4.84 -1.73 -2.14
N LEU A 97 -4.69 -0.69 -1.31
CA LEU A 97 -3.64 0.32 -1.44
C LEU A 97 -2.87 0.49 -0.13
N PRO A 98 -1.58 0.84 -0.20
CA PRO A 98 -0.84 1.27 1.00
C PRO A 98 -1.41 2.57 1.56
N ASP A 99 -1.47 2.66 2.87
CA ASP A 99 -2.00 3.81 3.61
C ASP A 99 -1.36 5.15 3.20
N TYR A 100 -0.06 5.17 2.94
CA TYR A 100 0.66 6.39 2.57
C TYR A 100 0.31 6.94 1.18
N LEU A 101 -0.24 6.11 0.29
CA LEU A 101 -0.56 6.54 -1.08
C LEU A 101 -1.83 7.40 -1.15
N THR A 102 -2.63 7.36 -0.12
CA THR A 102 -3.95 8.00 -0.11
C THR A 102 -3.93 9.42 0.45
N ASP A 103 -2.87 9.82 1.14
CA ASP A 103 -2.75 11.16 1.73
C ASP A 103 -2.80 12.27 0.67
N ASP A 104 -2.24 12.03 -0.51
CA ASP A 104 -2.31 12.97 -1.63
C ASP A 104 -3.67 12.97 -2.37
N PHE A 105 -4.60 12.10 -1.97
CA PHE A 105 -5.90 11.90 -2.62
C PHE A 105 -7.06 11.98 -1.62
N PRO A 106 -7.41 13.17 -1.14
CA PRO A 106 -8.42 13.37 -0.10
C PRO A 106 -9.83 12.91 -0.50
N ASN A 107 -10.06 12.66 -1.77
CA ASN A 107 -11.33 12.14 -2.28
C ASN A 107 -11.45 10.61 -2.14
N LEU A 108 -10.39 9.92 -1.74
CA LEU A 108 -10.48 8.49 -1.49
C LEU A 108 -11.11 8.22 -0.12
N VAL A 109 -12.12 7.36 -0.14
CA VAL A 109 -12.83 6.90 1.06
C VAL A 109 -12.27 5.56 1.47
N ARG A 110 -11.86 5.45 2.72
CA ARG A 110 -11.48 4.16 3.32
C ARG A 110 -12.73 3.32 3.56
N VAL A 111 -12.72 2.13 3.01
CA VAL A 111 -13.82 1.15 3.11
C VAL A 111 -13.43 0.09 4.12
N LEU A 112 -14.37 -0.35 4.96
CA LEU A 112 -14.14 -1.34 6.02
C LEU A 112 -12.88 -1.01 6.85
N PRO A 113 -12.89 0.05 7.64
CA PRO A 113 -11.69 0.58 8.30
C PRO A 113 -11.00 -0.42 9.25
N ASP A 114 -11.72 -1.41 9.75
CA ASP A 114 -11.16 -2.47 10.60
C ASP A 114 -10.46 -3.57 9.80
N VAL A 115 -10.68 -3.61 8.48
CA VAL A 115 -10.07 -4.58 7.56
C VAL A 115 -8.79 -4.00 6.98
N GLN A 116 -7.66 -4.49 7.45
CA GLN A 116 -6.34 -4.04 7.01
C GLN A 116 -5.30 -5.14 7.16
N SER A 117 -4.21 -5.05 6.40
CA SER A 117 -3.09 -5.97 6.57
C SER A 117 -2.38 -5.74 7.91
N GLY A 118 -1.58 -6.73 8.32
CA GLY A 118 -0.54 -6.50 9.31
C GLY A 118 0.45 -5.42 8.86
N GLU A 119 1.29 -4.97 9.78
CA GLU A 119 2.33 -3.98 9.48
C GLU A 119 3.38 -4.53 8.53
N VAL A 120 3.66 -3.76 7.50
CA VAL A 120 4.63 -4.10 6.47
C VAL A 120 5.84 -3.19 6.60
N PRO A 121 7.02 -3.72 6.96
CA PRO A 121 8.22 -2.92 7.06
C PRO A 121 8.77 -2.56 5.69
N VAL A 122 9.16 -1.29 5.53
CA VAL A 122 9.84 -0.78 4.34
C VAL A 122 11.32 -0.59 4.66
N PHE A 123 12.18 -1.15 3.81
CA PHE A 123 13.64 -1.11 3.98
C PHE A 123 14.31 -0.36 2.84
N LEU A 124 15.34 0.40 3.18
CA LEU A 124 16.40 0.76 2.27
C LEU A 124 17.48 -0.31 2.35
N ALA A 125 17.84 -0.90 1.22
CA ALA A 125 18.91 -1.88 1.13
C ALA A 125 19.89 -1.51 0.01
N TYR A 126 21.19 -1.65 0.28
CA TYR A 126 22.25 -1.41 -0.68
C TYR A 126 23.47 -2.32 -0.36
N PRO A 127 24.28 -2.67 -1.36
CA PRO A 127 25.49 -3.49 -1.16
C PRO A 127 26.47 -2.87 -0.16
N GLU A 128 27.09 -3.68 0.70
CA GLU A 128 28.05 -3.21 1.70
C GLU A 128 29.26 -2.51 1.07
N GLU A 129 29.69 -2.95 -0.11
CA GLU A 129 30.76 -2.30 -0.89
C GLU A 129 30.49 -0.82 -1.20
N LEU A 130 29.18 -0.43 -1.25
CA LEU A 130 28.76 0.96 -1.47
C LEU A 130 28.61 1.77 -0.19
N ARG A 131 29.00 1.23 0.97
CA ARG A 131 28.88 1.88 2.28
C ARG A 131 29.51 3.27 2.33
N HIS A 132 30.64 3.45 1.65
CA HIS A 132 31.38 4.71 1.60
C HIS A 132 31.08 5.56 0.35
N SER A 133 30.13 5.13 -0.48
CA SER A 133 29.73 5.89 -1.65
C SER A 133 28.98 7.17 -1.26
N LYS A 134 29.51 8.33 -1.66
CA LYS A 134 28.86 9.64 -1.43
C LYS A 134 27.47 9.73 -2.07
N ARG A 135 27.26 9.08 -3.22
CA ARG A 135 25.96 9.03 -3.90
C ARG A 135 24.92 8.25 -3.08
N VAL A 136 25.32 7.09 -2.56
CA VAL A 136 24.44 6.27 -1.72
C VAL A 136 24.14 6.98 -0.39
N ALA A 137 25.14 7.65 0.20
CA ALA A 137 24.94 8.44 1.40
C ALA A 137 23.91 9.58 1.16
N ALA A 138 24.10 10.37 0.11
CA ALA A 138 23.18 11.46 -0.25
C ALA A 138 21.74 10.95 -0.48
N PHE A 139 21.58 9.85 -1.22
CA PHE A 139 20.26 9.25 -1.45
C PHE A 139 19.64 8.73 -0.14
N ARG A 140 20.41 8.04 0.69
CA ARG A 140 19.95 7.53 2.00
C ARG A 140 19.47 8.66 2.90
N ASP A 141 20.24 9.75 2.96
CA ASP A 141 19.96 10.87 3.84
C ASP A 141 18.70 11.61 3.33
N PHE A 142 18.60 11.88 2.04
CA PHE A 142 17.42 12.43 1.40
C PHE A 142 16.16 11.60 1.68
N VAL A 143 16.19 10.29 1.41
CA VAL A 143 15.01 9.42 1.64
C VAL A 143 14.64 9.39 3.13
N THR A 144 15.63 9.42 4.02
CA THR A 144 15.37 9.42 5.46
C THR A 144 14.67 10.71 5.89
N GLU A 145 15.14 11.86 5.41
CA GLU A 145 14.57 13.18 5.71
C GLU A 145 13.15 13.31 5.17
N GLU A 146 12.90 12.87 3.94
CA GLU A 146 11.57 12.90 3.32
C GLU A 146 10.57 12.02 4.09
N ILE A 147 10.97 10.82 4.49
CA ILE A 147 10.10 9.93 5.29
C ILE A 147 9.82 10.52 6.66
N MET A 148 10.81 11.16 7.30
CA MET A 148 10.59 11.83 8.59
C MET A 148 9.66 13.03 8.44
N ALA A 149 9.78 13.80 7.37
CA ALA A 149 8.89 14.92 7.07
C ALA A 149 7.45 14.43 6.80
N PHE A 150 7.29 13.38 6.02
CA PHE A 150 6.00 12.72 5.77
C PHE A 150 5.32 12.27 7.07
N ARG A 151 6.04 11.55 7.94
CA ARG A 151 5.50 11.07 9.23
C ARG A 151 5.08 12.21 10.15
N ARG A 152 5.80 13.34 10.14
CA ARG A 152 5.40 14.52 10.93
C ARG A 152 4.06 15.09 10.46
N ARG A 153 3.88 15.23 9.13
CA ARG A 153 2.60 15.68 8.56
C ARG A 153 1.44 14.78 8.97
N GLN A 154 1.59 13.46 8.85
CA GLN A 154 0.55 12.52 9.28
C GLN A 154 0.19 12.65 10.78
N THR A 155 1.18 12.89 11.63
CA THR A 155 0.94 13.04 13.08
C THR A 155 0.21 14.35 13.38
N GLU A 156 0.51 15.42 12.67
CA GLU A 156 -0.13 16.73 12.80
C GLU A 156 -1.59 16.69 12.32
N GLU A 157 -1.86 16.02 11.21
CA GLU A 157 -3.22 15.83 10.66
C GLU A 157 -4.09 14.95 11.55
N ALA A 158 -3.51 13.90 12.16
CA ALA A 158 -4.23 13.02 13.08
C ALA A 158 -4.55 13.69 14.44
N ALA A 159 -3.90 14.80 14.76
CA ALA A 159 -4.09 15.56 16.01
C ALA A 159 -5.01 16.78 15.86
N ALA A 160 -5.42 17.13 14.63
CA ALA A 160 -6.27 18.27 14.29
C ALA A 160 -7.75 17.89 14.18
#